data_cdc3ba5c8afbe22b370193315ae768f0
#
_entry.id   cdc3ba5c8afbe22b370193315ae768f0
#
_cell.length_a   1.000
_cell.length_b   1.000
_cell.length_c   1.000
_cell.angle_alpha   90.00
_cell.angle_beta   90.00
_cell.angle_gamma   90.00
#
_symmetry.space_group_name_H-M   'P 1'
#
loop_
_entity.id
_entity.type
_entity.pdbx_description
1 polymer ?
#
loop_
_entity_poly.entity_id
_entity_poly.type
_entity_poly.pdbx_seq_one_letter_code
_entity_poly.pdbx_strand_id
1 'polypeptide(L)'
;MNINLKGKVAVVSGGATLIGKAVVQALVSAGAHVAILDIDAKGKAIAESFNHGVMFIQTDLTSDAAIHQAVADIHQHLGEVSYLVNLACTYLDDGFKSSRQDWLQALDINLVSTVELSRALYNDLKKQQGSIVNFTSISAKVAQTGRWLYPVSKAAIRQLTQSMAMDFAADGIRVNSVSPGWTWSR
;
A
#
# COMPACT_ATOMS: atom_id res chain seq x y z
N MET A 1 -11.23 13.53 17.32
CA MET A 1 -11.72 13.67 15.93
C MET A 1 -12.39 12.36 15.58
N ASN A 2 -13.71 12.33 15.40
CA ASN A 2 -14.40 11.09 14.98
C ASN A 2 -14.36 11.01 13.45
N ILE A 3 -13.49 10.15 12.93
CA ILE A 3 -13.45 9.82 11.51
C ILE A 3 -14.53 8.76 11.25
N ASN A 4 -15.42 9.04 10.31
CA ASN A 4 -16.47 8.11 9.91
C ASN A 4 -16.25 7.70 8.45
N LEU A 5 -15.92 6.42 8.23
CA LEU A 5 -15.71 5.81 6.91
C LEU A 5 -16.79 4.78 6.57
N LYS A 6 -17.96 4.86 7.22
CA LYS A 6 -19.08 3.93 7.01
C LYS A 6 -19.48 3.90 5.52
N GLY A 7 -19.56 2.68 4.97
CA GLY A 7 -19.91 2.46 3.57
C GLY A 7 -18.78 2.77 2.57
N LYS A 8 -17.57 3.03 3.05
CA LYS A 8 -16.38 3.22 2.21
C LYS A 8 -15.56 1.94 2.15
N VAL A 9 -14.91 1.73 1.01
CA VAL A 9 -13.99 0.60 0.78
C VAL A 9 -12.56 1.12 0.77
N ALA A 10 -11.70 0.45 1.52
CA ALA A 10 -10.26 0.71 1.55
C ALA A 10 -9.47 -0.53 1.09
N VAL A 11 -8.40 -0.31 0.35
CA VAL A 11 -7.43 -1.34 -0.01
C VAL A 11 -6.13 -1.07 0.75
N VAL A 12 -5.58 -2.11 1.37
CA VAL A 12 -4.30 -2.06 2.09
C VAL A 12 -3.36 -3.11 1.51
N SER A 13 -2.36 -2.68 0.74
CA SER A 13 -1.28 -3.56 0.32
C SER A 13 -0.27 -3.77 1.45
N GLY A 14 0.25 -4.99 1.63
CA GLY A 14 1.13 -5.30 2.76
C GLY A 14 0.38 -5.40 4.10
N GLY A 15 -0.92 -5.68 4.07
CA GLY A 15 -1.78 -5.73 5.24
C GLY A 15 -1.53 -6.91 6.18
N ALA A 16 -0.78 -7.93 5.75
CA ALA A 16 -0.38 -9.08 6.58
C ALA A 16 0.80 -8.77 7.52
N THR A 17 1.40 -7.60 7.43
CA THR A 17 2.46 -7.14 8.34
C THR A 17 1.90 -6.59 9.66
N LEU A 18 2.76 -6.42 10.67
CA LEU A 18 2.33 -5.85 11.96
C LEU A 18 1.76 -4.43 11.80
N ILE A 19 2.44 -3.58 11.00
CA ILE A 19 1.95 -2.22 10.71
C ILE A 19 0.68 -2.28 9.86
N GLY A 20 0.65 -3.15 8.85
CA GLY A 20 -0.52 -3.34 7.99
C GLY A 20 -1.76 -3.73 8.78
N LYS A 21 -1.65 -4.70 9.69
CA LYS A 21 -2.74 -5.10 10.60
C LYS A 21 -3.27 -3.92 11.43
N ALA A 22 -2.38 -3.08 11.96
CA ALA A 22 -2.78 -1.89 12.73
C ALA A 22 -3.53 -0.86 11.86
N VAL A 23 -3.08 -0.68 10.61
CA VAL A 23 -3.78 0.18 9.62
C VAL A 23 -5.16 -0.37 9.31
N VAL A 24 -5.27 -1.68 9.02
CA VAL A 24 -6.55 -2.36 8.80
C VAL A 24 -7.48 -2.16 9.99
N GLN A 25 -6.98 -2.40 11.22
CA GLN A 25 -7.77 -2.19 12.45
C GLN A 25 -8.30 -0.77 12.57
N ALA A 26 -7.48 0.24 12.27
CA ALA A 26 -7.88 1.64 12.35
C ALA A 26 -8.99 1.97 11.31
N LEU A 27 -8.87 1.48 10.09
CA LEU A 27 -9.86 1.68 9.02
C LEU A 27 -11.19 0.99 9.36
N VAL A 28 -11.15 -0.26 9.84
CA VAL A 28 -12.34 -1.00 10.28
C VAL A 28 -13.01 -0.31 11.46
N SER A 29 -12.23 0.17 12.45
CA SER A 29 -12.75 0.90 13.60
C SER A 29 -13.41 2.23 13.20
N ALA A 30 -13.01 2.81 12.06
CA ALA A 30 -13.65 3.99 11.48
C ALA A 30 -14.89 3.62 10.63
N GLY A 31 -15.21 2.34 10.45
CA GLY A 31 -16.39 1.85 9.73
C GLY A 31 -16.17 1.48 8.27
N ALA A 32 -14.93 1.45 7.79
CA ALA A 32 -14.65 1.03 6.41
C ALA A 32 -14.72 -0.49 6.23
N HIS A 33 -15.09 -0.94 5.04
CA HIS A 33 -14.75 -2.27 4.55
C HIS A 33 -13.33 -2.26 4.03
N VAL A 34 -12.54 -3.31 4.31
CA VAL A 34 -11.11 -3.33 3.96
C VAL A 34 -10.74 -4.58 3.17
N ALA A 35 -10.09 -4.40 2.03
CA ALA A 35 -9.41 -5.47 1.31
C ALA A 35 -7.92 -5.45 1.64
N ILE A 36 -7.41 -6.56 2.15
CA ILE A 36 -5.99 -6.80 2.37
C ILE A 36 -5.42 -7.48 1.13
N LEU A 37 -4.41 -6.86 0.51
CA LEU A 37 -3.61 -7.47 -0.56
C LEU A 37 -2.21 -7.78 -0.02
N ASP A 38 -1.85 -9.05 0.02
CA ASP A 38 -0.53 -9.47 0.49
C ASP A 38 -0.12 -10.79 -0.16
N ILE A 39 1.17 -10.99 -0.35
CA ILE A 39 1.70 -12.27 -0.83
C ILE A 39 1.72 -13.33 0.29
N ASP A 40 1.79 -12.91 1.55
CA ASP A 40 1.81 -13.79 2.72
C ASP A 40 0.39 -14.27 3.05
N ALA A 41 0.18 -15.59 2.94
CA ALA A 41 -1.09 -16.24 3.27
C ALA A 41 -1.58 -15.99 4.72
N LYS A 42 -0.71 -15.52 5.64
CA LYS A 42 -1.11 -15.08 6.98
C LYS A 42 -2.17 -13.97 6.97
N GLY A 43 -2.27 -13.21 5.89
CA GLY A 43 -3.32 -12.23 5.69
C GLY A 43 -4.72 -12.79 5.85
N LYS A 44 -4.94 -14.07 5.52
CA LYS A 44 -6.22 -14.75 5.73
C LYS A 44 -6.61 -14.82 7.21
N ALA A 45 -5.71 -15.29 8.06
CA ALA A 45 -5.97 -15.35 9.50
C ALA A 45 -6.17 -13.95 10.13
N ILE A 46 -5.47 -12.93 9.58
CA ILE A 46 -5.68 -11.54 9.98
C ILE A 46 -7.09 -11.08 9.60
N ALA A 47 -7.53 -11.30 8.37
CA ALA A 47 -8.88 -10.93 7.94
C ALA A 47 -9.97 -11.64 8.78
N GLU A 48 -9.80 -12.92 9.04
CA GLU A 48 -10.70 -13.72 9.88
C GLU A 48 -10.73 -13.27 11.35
N SER A 49 -9.69 -12.59 11.84
CA SER A 49 -9.67 -12.03 13.20
C SER A 49 -10.62 -10.82 13.38
N PHE A 50 -11.10 -10.25 12.27
CA PHE A 50 -12.13 -9.23 12.27
C PHE A 50 -13.49 -9.91 12.07
N ASN A 51 -14.47 -9.57 12.89
CA ASN A 51 -15.79 -10.23 12.83
C ASN A 51 -16.51 -10.06 11.49
N HIS A 52 -16.24 -8.96 10.77
CA HIS A 52 -16.81 -8.64 9.45
C HIS A 52 -16.08 -7.44 8.83
N GLY A 53 -16.33 -7.22 7.55
CA GLY A 53 -15.85 -6.03 6.83
C GLY A 53 -14.39 -6.09 6.38
N VAL A 54 -13.70 -7.23 6.54
CA VAL A 54 -12.34 -7.42 6.05
C VAL A 54 -12.28 -8.63 5.12
N MET A 55 -11.67 -8.45 3.97
CA MET A 55 -11.44 -9.46 2.95
C MET A 55 -9.91 -9.58 2.73
N PHE A 56 -9.41 -10.80 2.56
CA PHE A 56 -8.03 -11.05 2.17
C PHE A 56 -7.98 -11.65 0.77
N ILE A 57 -7.13 -11.10 -0.06
CA ILE A 57 -6.80 -11.63 -1.39
C ILE A 57 -5.28 -11.82 -1.45
N GLN A 58 -4.84 -13.07 -1.60
CA GLN A 58 -3.43 -13.36 -1.77
C GLN A 58 -2.99 -12.84 -3.14
N THR A 59 -2.12 -11.82 -3.15
CA THR A 59 -1.77 -11.07 -4.35
C THR A 59 -0.27 -10.84 -4.43
N ASP A 60 0.33 -11.28 -5.52
CA ASP A 60 1.67 -10.86 -5.90
C ASP A 60 1.56 -9.54 -6.68
N LEU A 61 2.00 -8.44 -6.06
CA LEU A 61 1.91 -7.10 -6.65
C LEU A 61 2.94 -6.83 -7.75
N THR A 62 3.82 -7.78 -8.05
CA THR A 62 4.71 -7.73 -9.24
C THR A 62 4.04 -8.30 -10.49
N SER A 63 2.79 -8.79 -10.36
CA SER A 63 1.98 -9.32 -11.45
C SER A 63 0.79 -8.42 -11.74
N ASP A 64 0.78 -7.76 -12.90
CA ASP A 64 -0.34 -6.94 -13.35
C ASP A 64 -1.64 -7.74 -13.42
N ALA A 65 -1.56 -9.01 -13.88
CA ALA A 65 -2.71 -9.89 -13.94
C ALA A 65 -3.31 -10.18 -12.54
N ALA A 66 -2.44 -10.38 -11.53
CA ALA A 66 -2.88 -10.59 -10.14
C ALA A 66 -3.50 -9.32 -9.55
N ILE A 67 -2.95 -8.15 -9.86
CA ILE A 67 -3.53 -6.86 -9.45
C ILE A 67 -4.93 -6.69 -10.05
N HIS A 68 -5.08 -6.89 -11.35
CA HIS A 68 -6.38 -6.76 -12.02
C HIS A 68 -7.42 -7.75 -11.49
N GLN A 69 -7.02 -9.00 -11.25
CA GLN A 69 -7.92 -9.98 -10.65
C GLN A 69 -8.34 -9.57 -9.23
N ALA A 70 -7.40 -9.11 -8.40
CA ALA A 70 -7.70 -8.64 -7.05
C ALA A 70 -8.68 -7.45 -7.07
N VAL A 71 -8.52 -6.49 -7.98
CA VAL A 71 -9.46 -5.37 -8.14
C VAL A 71 -10.85 -5.86 -8.55
N ALA A 72 -10.94 -6.82 -9.48
CA ALA A 72 -12.22 -7.42 -9.88
C ALA A 72 -12.92 -8.11 -8.69
N ASP A 73 -12.18 -8.87 -7.89
CA ASP A 73 -12.70 -9.54 -6.69
C ASP A 73 -13.18 -8.52 -5.65
N ILE A 74 -12.45 -7.42 -5.46
CA ILE A 74 -12.87 -6.32 -4.57
C ILE A 74 -14.18 -5.71 -5.05
N HIS A 75 -14.30 -5.40 -6.34
CA HIS A 75 -15.51 -4.84 -6.91
C HIS A 75 -16.72 -5.76 -6.71
N GLN A 76 -16.53 -7.06 -6.91
CA GLN A 76 -17.59 -8.05 -6.75
C GLN A 76 -18.10 -8.15 -5.31
N HIS A 77 -17.22 -8.04 -4.30
CA HIS A 77 -17.56 -8.36 -2.91
C HIS A 77 -17.73 -7.13 -2.02
N LEU A 78 -17.00 -6.06 -2.29
CA LEU A 78 -16.97 -4.85 -1.44
C LEU A 78 -17.46 -3.60 -2.19
N GLY A 79 -17.34 -3.56 -3.51
CA GLY A 79 -17.69 -2.41 -4.33
C GLY A 79 -16.50 -1.50 -4.66
N GLU A 80 -16.79 -0.26 -5.06
CA GLU A 80 -15.81 0.70 -5.54
C GLU A 80 -14.90 1.22 -4.41
N VAL A 81 -13.61 1.35 -4.70
CA VAL A 81 -12.59 1.70 -3.72
C VAL A 81 -12.52 3.21 -3.51
N SER A 82 -12.60 3.63 -2.26
CA SER A 82 -12.45 5.04 -1.86
C SER A 82 -11.06 5.38 -1.34
N TYR A 83 -10.33 4.41 -0.78
CA TYR A 83 -9.03 4.64 -0.14
C TYR A 83 -8.03 3.55 -0.50
N LEU A 84 -6.80 3.97 -0.79
CA LEU A 84 -5.68 3.08 -1.04
C LEU A 84 -4.54 3.37 -0.06
N VAL A 85 -4.04 2.34 0.61
CA VAL A 85 -2.84 2.41 1.44
C VAL A 85 -1.78 1.48 0.85
N ASN A 86 -0.73 2.07 0.27
CA ASN A 86 0.42 1.36 -0.26
C ASN A 86 1.48 1.18 0.82
N LEU A 87 1.50 -0.03 1.42
CA LEU A 87 2.41 -0.38 2.51
C LEU A 87 3.31 -1.56 2.17
N ALA A 88 2.96 -2.38 1.17
CA ALA A 88 3.76 -3.51 0.73
C ALA A 88 5.19 -3.07 0.40
N CYS A 89 6.17 -3.77 0.93
CA CYS A 89 7.57 -3.54 0.60
C CYS A 89 8.44 -4.74 0.97
N THR A 90 9.57 -4.88 0.29
CA THR A 90 10.68 -5.75 0.69
C THR A 90 11.79 -4.94 1.34
N TYR A 91 12.54 -5.59 2.24
CA TYR A 91 13.76 -5.06 2.86
C TYR A 91 15.03 -5.63 2.22
N LEU A 92 14.93 -6.20 1.01
CA LEU A 92 16.06 -6.68 0.24
C LEU A 92 17.05 -5.53 0.01
N ASP A 93 18.20 -5.60 0.67
CA ASP A 93 19.21 -4.54 0.64
C ASP A 93 20.50 -5.01 1.32
N ASP A 94 21.57 -5.20 0.56
CA ASP A 94 22.92 -5.50 1.03
C ASP A 94 23.90 -4.37 0.64
N GLY A 95 23.40 -3.16 0.56
CA GLY A 95 24.19 -1.95 0.25
C GLY A 95 24.97 -2.09 -1.05
N PHE A 96 26.29 -1.87 -0.94
CA PHE A 96 27.21 -1.99 -2.09
C PHE A 96 27.22 -3.38 -2.74
N LYS A 97 26.90 -4.44 -1.99
CA LYS A 97 26.91 -5.82 -2.49
C LYS A 97 25.62 -6.22 -3.20
N SER A 98 24.56 -5.41 -3.12
CA SER A 98 23.31 -5.67 -3.82
C SER A 98 23.54 -5.80 -5.32
N SER A 99 23.13 -6.92 -5.88
CA SER A 99 23.24 -7.22 -7.31
C SER A 99 22.25 -6.37 -8.13
N ARG A 100 22.43 -6.32 -9.46
CA ARG A 100 21.43 -5.74 -10.37
C ARG A 100 20.05 -6.40 -10.18
N GLN A 101 20.03 -7.72 -9.99
CA GLN A 101 18.79 -8.47 -9.76
C GLN A 101 18.07 -7.99 -8.49
N ASP A 102 18.82 -7.79 -7.38
CA ASP A 102 18.23 -7.27 -6.13
C ASP A 102 17.64 -5.88 -6.33
N TRP A 103 18.33 -5.01 -7.07
CA TRP A 103 17.84 -3.67 -7.40
C TRP A 103 16.53 -3.73 -8.19
N LEU A 104 16.48 -4.53 -9.25
CA LEU A 104 15.28 -4.65 -10.07
C LEU A 104 14.11 -5.22 -9.27
N GLN A 105 14.34 -6.30 -8.51
CA GLN A 105 13.30 -6.92 -7.71
C GLN A 105 12.76 -5.98 -6.60
N ALA A 106 13.64 -5.30 -5.90
CA ALA A 106 13.19 -4.43 -4.83
C ALA A 106 12.51 -3.16 -5.33
N LEU A 107 12.95 -2.59 -6.45
CA LEU A 107 12.25 -1.46 -7.08
C LEU A 107 10.90 -1.90 -7.65
N ASP A 108 10.80 -3.09 -8.21
CA ASP A 108 9.54 -3.65 -8.68
C ASP A 108 8.52 -3.77 -7.52
N ILE A 109 8.92 -4.41 -6.41
CA ILE A 109 8.05 -4.57 -5.23
C ILE A 109 7.77 -3.23 -4.55
N ASN A 110 8.79 -2.38 -4.30
CA ASN A 110 8.64 -1.21 -3.44
C ASN A 110 8.08 0.02 -4.17
N LEU A 111 8.28 0.12 -5.48
CA LEU A 111 7.94 1.31 -6.26
C LEU A 111 6.95 1.01 -7.37
N VAL A 112 7.27 0.08 -8.29
CA VAL A 112 6.43 -0.16 -9.47
C VAL A 112 5.06 -0.70 -9.07
N SER A 113 5.00 -1.63 -8.12
CA SER A 113 3.72 -2.15 -7.61
C SER A 113 2.81 -1.06 -7.02
N THR A 114 3.40 -0.04 -6.39
CA THR A 114 2.64 1.14 -5.90
C THR A 114 2.00 1.91 -7.06
N VAL A 115 2.73 2.06 -8.18
CA VAL A 115 2.22 2.72 -9.39
C VAL A 115 1.10 1.89 -10.00
N GLU A 116 1.34 0.60 -10.23
CA GLU A 116 0.37 -0.28 -10.91
C GLU A 116 -0.92 -0.47 -10.13
N LEU A 117 -0.85 -0.66 -8.81
CA LEU A 117 -2.04 -0.74 -7.98
C LEU A 117 -2.81 0.60 -7.94
N SER A 118 -2.10 1.72 -7.88
CA SER A 118 -2.74 3.05 -7.95
C SER A 118 -3.40 3.29 -9.30
N ARG A 119 -2.78 2.84 -10.40
CA ARG A 119 -3.33 2.89 -11.74
C ARG A 119 -4.58 2.04 -11.89
N ALA A 120 -4.55 0.81 -11.38
CA ALA A 120 -5.68 -0.11 -11.42
C ALA A 120 -6.92 0.43 -10.67
N LEU A 121 -6.70 1.20 -9.60
CA LEU A 121 -7.76 1.78 -8.77
C LEU A 121 -8.10 3.25 -9.12
N TYR A 122 -7.44 3.84 -10.12
CA TYR A 122 -7.58 5.26 -10.44
C TYR A 122 -9.03 5.69 -10.70
N ASN A 123 -9.77 4.92 -11.49
CA ASN A 123 -11.15 5.27 -11.85
C ASN A 123 -12.08 5.28 -10.62
N ASP A 124 -11.90 4.34 -9.70
CA ASP A 124 -12.64 4.28 -8.46
C ASP A 124 -12.32 5.48 -7.58
N LEU A 125 -11.02 5.73 -7.37
CA LEU A 125 -10.54 6.85 -6.56
C LEU A 125 -11.03 8.19 -7.10
N LYS A 126 -11.04 8.38 -8.42
CA LYS A 126 -11.59 9.57 -9.08
C LYS A 126 -13.09 9.70 -8.83
N LYS A 127 -13.86 8.64 -9.06
CA LYS A 127 -15.31 8.64 -8.84
C LYS A 127 -15.69 8.90 -7.38
N GLN A 128 -14.92 8.33 -6.44
CA GLN A 128 -15.14 8.47 -5.01
C GLN A 128 -14.51 9.73 -4.40
N GLN A 129 -13.78 10.55 -5.19
CA GLN A 129 -12.94 11.65 -4.71
C GLN A 129 -12.07 11.21 -3.51
N GLY A 130 -11.43 10.07 -3.71
CA GLY A 130 -10.78 9.29 -2.69
C GLY A 130 -9.42 9.79 -2.26
N SER A 131 -8.66 8.92 -1.62
CA SER A 131 -7.28 9.24 -1.28
C SER A 131 -6.35 8.06 -1.28
N ILE A 132 -5.07 8.36 -1.54
CA ILE A 132 -3.94 7.42 -1.50
C ILE A 132 -3.01 7.82 -0.36
N VAL A 133 -2.55 6.84 0.41
CA VAL A 133 -1.49 6.99 1.40
C VAL A 133 -0.35 6.04 1.05
N ASN A 134 0.82 6.59 0.74
CA ASN A 134 2.02 5.84 0.44
C ASN A 134 2.94 5.76 1.67
N PHE A 135 3.49 4.59 1.95
CA PHE A 135 4.44 4.42 3.06
C PHE A 135 5.86 4.62 2.58
N THR A 136 6.46 5.73 3.01
CA THR A 136 7.88 6.04 2.86
C THR A 136 8.65 5.55 4.10
N SER A 137 9.71 6.21 4.48
CA SER A 137 10.51 5.96 5.69
C SER A 137 11.33 7.20 6.01
N ILE A 138 11.78 7.34 7.25
CA ILE A 138 12.85 8.29 7.58
C ILE A 138 14.11 8.03 6.74
N SER A 139 14.34 6.77 6.33
CA SER A 139 15.44 6.38 5.42
C SER A 139 15.37 7.07 4.06
N ALA A 140 14.23 7.62 3.68
CA ALA A 140 14.10 8.46 2.47
C ALA A 140 14.78 9.83 2.60
N LYS A 141 15.16 10.23 3.82
CA LYS A 141 15.75 11.55 4.13
C LYS A 141 17.14 11.47 4.73
N VAL A 142 17.48 10.35 5.37
CA VAL A 142 18.77 10.18 6.05
C VAL A 142 19.48 8.93 5.54
N ALA A 143 20.79 9.04 5.36
CA ALA A 143 21.62 7.92 4.95
C ALA A 143 21.75 6.89 6.07
N GLN A 144 21.91 5.64 5.68
CA GLN A 144 22.17 4.51 6.59
C GLN A 144 23.34 3.70 6.05
N THR A 145 24.32 3.42 6.90
CA THR A 145 25.47 2.60 6.52
C THR A 145 25.00 1.20 6.11
N GLY A 146 25.51 0.71 4.98
CA GLY A 146 25.19 -0.63 4.48
C GLY A 146 23.76 -0.78 3.88
N ARG A 147 23.04 0.33 3.68
CA ARG A 147 21.70 0.34 3.11
C ARG A 147 21.62 1.33 1.96
N TRP A 148 21.47 0.83 0.74
CA TRP A 148 21.35 1.67 -0.46
C TRP A 148 20.00 1.56 -1.13
N LEU A 149 19.55 0.32 -1.33
CA LEU A 149 18.39 0.00 -2.13
C LEU A 149 17.09 0.42 -1.46
N TYR A 150 16.90 0.03 -0.20
CA TYR A 150 15.68 0.38 0.56
C TYR A 150 15.53 1.92 0.71
N PRO A 151 16.55 2.69 1.14
CA PRO A 151 16.45 4.14 1.21
C PRO A 151 16.14 4.80 -0.13
N VAL A 152 16.76 4.33 -1.23
CA VAL A 152 16.48 4.84 -2.59
C VAL A 152 15.04 4.57 -2.99
N SER A 153 14.53 3.35 -2.77
CA SER A 153 13.14 3.02 -3.08
C SER A 153 12.15 3.91 -2.30
N LYS A 154 12.43 4.17 -1.01
CA LYS A 154 11.57 5.02 -0.17
C LYS A 154 11.68 6.51 -0.50
N ALA A 155 12.84 6.98 -0.99
CA ALA A 155 12.98 8.32 -1.54
C ALA A 155 12.20 8.47 -2.87
N ALA A 156 12.23 7.45 -3.72
CA ALA A 156 11.44 7.41 -4.95
C ALA A 156 9.92 7.47 -4.66
N ILE A 157 9.42 6.70 -3.68
CA ILE A 157 8.01 6.77 -3.24
C ILE A 157 7.64 8.16 -2.74
N ARG A 158 8.54 8.83 -2.02
CA ARG A 158 8.29 10.21 -1.57
C ARG A 158 8.09 11.16 -2.76
N GLN A 159 8.97 11.09 -3.76
CA GLN A 159 8.85 11.91 -4.96
C GLN A 159 7.61 11.53 -5.80
N LEU A 160 7.36 10.23 -5.99
CA LEU A 160 6.17 9.73 -6.66
C LEU A 160 4.89 10.28 -6.01
N THR A 161 4.82 10.29 -4.68
CA THR A 161 3.66 10.82 -3.94
C THR A 161 3.38 12.28 -4.30
N GLN A 162 4.43 13.11 -4.40
CA GLN A 162 4.29 14.51 -4.78
C GLN A 162 3.80 14.68 -6.23
N SER A 163 4.35 13.89 -7.16
CA SER A 163 3.93 13.90 -8.56
C SER A 163 2.48 13.46 -8.72
N MET A 164 2.11 12.33 -8.08
CA MET A 164 0.72 11.86 -8.09
C MET A 164 -0.25 12.87 -7.46
N ALA A 165 0.15 13.56 -6.39
CA ALA A 165 -0.69 14.58 -5.75
C ALA A 165 -0.98 15.76 -6.69
N MET A 166 -0.01 16.16 -7.52
CA MET A 166 -0.21 17.21 -8.53
C MET A 166 -1.10 16.72 -9.67
N ASP A 167 -0.80 15.54 -10.22
CA ASP A 167 -1.51 15.02 -11.40
C ASP A 167 -2.99 14.70 -11.08
N PHE A 168 -3.25 14.18 -9.88
CA PHE A 168 -4.60 13.73 -9.49
C PHE A 168 -5.44 14.80 -8.79
N ALA A 169 -4.88 15.98 -8.53
CA ALA A 169 -5.59 17.06 -7.85
C ALA A 169 -6.86 17.51 -8.61
N ALA A 170 -6.78 17.60 -9.94
CA ALA A 170 -7.92 17.96 -10.79
C ALA A 170 -9.06 16.94 -10.74
N ASP A 171 -8.76 15.70 -10.38
CA ASP A 171 -9.71 14.59 -10.25
C ASP A 171 -10.25 14.45 -8.81
N GLY A 172 -9.88 15.35 -7.91
CA GLY A 172 -10.31 15.33 -6.51
C GLY A 172 -9.65 14.23 -5.66
N ILE A 173 -8.63 13.54 -6.17
CA ILE A 173 -7.90 12.51 -5.44
C ILE A 173 -6.77 13.15 -4.63
N ARG A 174 -6.74 12.90 -3.34
CA ARG A 174 -5.66 13.37 -2.46
C ARG A 174 -4.60 12.29 -2.30
N VAL A 175 -3.33 12.65 -2.45
CA VAL A 175 -2.22 11.71 -2.29
C VAL A 175 -1.25 12.23 -1.24
N ASN A 176 -1.00 11.43 -0.21
CA ASN A 176 -0.12 11.77 0.90
C ASN A 176 0.84 10.62 1.21
N SER A 177 1.89 10.89 1.96
CA SER A 177 2.79 9.86 2.46
C SER A 177 2.97 9.92 3.97
N VAL A 178 3.19 8.75 4.55
CA VAL A 178 3.60 8.57 5.94
C VAL A 178 5.05 8.10 5.96
N SER A 179 5.87 8.71 6.79
CA SER A 179 7.29 8.35 6.96
C SER A 179 7.50 7.80 8.38
N PRO A 180 7.29 6.50 8.63
CA PRO A 180 7.57 5.92 9.93
C PRO A 180 9.04 6.06 10.31
N GLY A 181 9.28 6.22 11.61
CA GLY A 181 10.62 6.14 12.19
C GLY A 181 11.03 4.69 12.46
N TRP A 182 11.83 4.49 13.50
CA TRP A 182 12.19 3.15 13.99
C TRP A 182 10.99 2.56 14.72
N THR A 183 10.34 1.60 14.09
CA THR A 183 9.22 0.85 14.67
C THR A 183 9.59 -0.63 14.76
N TRP A 184 9.19 -1.28 15.85
CA TRP A 184 9.24 -2.73 15.92
C TRP A 184 8.18 -3.30 14.97
N SER A 185 8.61 -4.03 13.96
CA SER A 185 7.73 -4.59 12.93
C SER A 185 7.95 -6.09 12.70
N ARG A 186 8.49 -6.79 13.71
CA ARG A 186 8.70 -8.23 13.68
C ARG A 186 7.58 -8.97 14.37
#